data_585c5dfacb65d66e2266b5c655056cb9
#
_entry.id   585c5dfacb65d66e2266b5c655056cb9
#
_cell.length_a   1.000
_cell.length_b   1.000
_cell.length_c   1.000
_cell.angle_alpha   90.00
_cell.angle_beta   90.00
_cell.angle_gamma   90.00
#
_symmetry.space_group_name_H-M   'P 1'
#
loop_
_entity.id
_entity.type
_entity.pdbx_description
1 polymer ?
#
loop_
_entity_poly.entity_id
_entity_poly.type
_entity_poly.pdbx_seq_one_letter_code
_entity_poly.pdbx_strand_id
1 'polypeptide(L)'
;DEVLGNQEVVVKNLGPQLSRVPGLVGMTLLPSGLPALIYNPVALATLYGEGARAATAAALGGGSRSQAQATPLQPLAPLVLVVDDSLTVRRITQRLLEREGYRVAVAKDGLDGLEKLAAERPVVLLTDIEMPRMDGFDLVRNMRTDPRLADLPVIMITSRIAQKHRDYAAELGVDHYLGKPYAEDELLGLVARYARAPLAVAA
;
A
#
# COMPACT_ATOMS: atom_id res chain seq x y z
N ASP A 1 4.42 15.47 -28.25
CA ASP A 1 4.91 16.41 -27.21
C ASP A 1 5.66 17.52 -27.90
N GLU A 2 5.21 18.76 -27.74
CA GLU A 2 5.80 19.94 -28.39
C GLU A 2 6.56 20.80 -27.37
N VAL A 3 7.81 21.18 -27.69
CA VAL A 3 8.59 22.10 -26.87
C VAL A 3 8.29 23.52 -27.31
N LEU A 4 7.63 24.29 -26.46
CA LEU A 4 7.16 25.64 -26.78
C LEU A 4 8.22 26.76 -26.61
N GLY A 5 9.48 26.41 -26.29
CA GLY A 5 10.57 27.35 -26.10
C GLY A 5 10.77 27.81 -24.66
N ASN A 6 11.69 28.77 -24.46
CA ASN A 6 12.02 29.34 -23.15
C ASN A 6 11.14 30.54 -22.84
N GLN A 7 10.55 30.58 -21.64
CA GLN A 7 9.78 31.71 -21.15
C GLN A 7 10.25 32.07 -19.73
N GLU A 8 10.33 33.36 -19.44
CA GLU A 8 10.53 33.85 -18.07
C GLU A 8 9.19 33.78 -17.33
N VAL A 9 9.18 33.10 -16.19
CA VAL A 9 7.97 32.90 -15.40
C VAL A 9 8.22 33.16 -13.92
N VAL A 10 7.23 33.72 -13.24
CA VAL A 10 7.28 33.90 -11.79
C VAL A 10 6.86 32.63 -11.10
N VAL A 11 7.79 31.99 -10.42
CA VAL A 11 7.54 30.77 -9.67
C VAL A 11 6.95 31.10 -8.31
N LYS A 12 5.77 30.57 -8.03
CA LYS A 12 5.13 30.62 -6.71
C LYS A 12 5.36 29.31 -5.97
N ASN A 13 5.77 29.41 -4.72
CA ASN A 13 5.92 28.23 -3.86
C ASN A 13 4.57 27.58 -3.60
N LEU A 14 4.56 26.28 -3.66
CA LEU A 14 3.42 25.46 -3.29
C LEU A 14 3.39 25.35 -1.76
N GLY A 15 2.21 25.43 -1.18
CA GLY A 15 2.02 25.28 0.26
C GLY A 15 2.57 23.94 0.79
N PRO A 16 2.65 23.77 2.13
CA PRO A 16 3.32 22.62 2.76
C PRO A 16 2.74 21.25 2.37
N GLN A 17 1.55 21.21 1.79
CA GLN A 17 0.93 19.97 1.30
C GLN A 17 1.54 19.46 -0.02
N LEU A 18 1.92 20.36 -0.92
CA LEU A 18 2.47 20.04 -2.25
C LEU A 18 4.00 20.11 -2.32
N SER A 19 4.65 20.76 -1.36
CA SER A 19 6.12 20.83 -1.26
C SER A 19 6.77 19.45 -1.01
N ARG A 20 5.97 18.42 -0.68
CA ARG A 20 6.43 17.03 -0.49
C ARG A 20 6.41 16.18 -1.76
N VAL A 21 5.94 16.73 -2.89
CA VAL A 21 5.95 16.00 -4.16
C VAL A 21 7.38 15.98 -4.71
N PRO A 22 8.02 14.82 -4.86
CA PRO A 22 9.40 14.73 -5.30
C PRO A 22 9.61 15.35 -6.68
N GLY A 23 10.61 16.24 -6.80
CA GLY A 23 10.93 16.91 -8.05
C GLY A 23 10.06 18.12 -8.39
N LEU A 24 8.98 18.41 -7.65
CA LEU A 24 8.14 19.59 -7.86
C LEU A 24 8.76 20.81 -7.17
N VAL A 25 9.05 21.86 -7.97
CA VAL A 25 9.71 23.09 -7.51
C VAL A 25 8.68 24.16 -7.16
N GLY A 26 7.61 24.26 -7.93
CA GLY A 26 6.62 25.29 -7.74
C GLY A 26 5.53 25.27 -8.83
N MET A 27 4.76 26.34 -8.87
CA MET A 27 3.78 26.58 -9.94
C MET A 27 3.91 28.00 -10.51
N THR A 28 3.48 28.18 -11.73
CA THR A 28 3.36 29.48 -12.38
C THR A 28 2.02 29.57 -13.11
N LEU A 29 1.66 30.79 -13.49
CA LEU A 29 0.56 31.03 -14.42
C LEU A 29 1.14 31.31 -15.80
N LEU A 30 0.70 30.58 -16.79
CA LEU A 30 1.03 30.84 -18.17
C LEU A 30 0.33 32.13 -18.66
N PRO A 31 0.80 32.77 -19.76
CA PRO A 31 0.11 33.92 -20.35
C PRO A 31 -1.35 33.67 -20.71
N SER A 32 -1.72 32.41 -20.92
CA SER A 32 -3.11 31.96 -21.14
C SER A 32 -3.98 31.99 -19.88
N GLY A 33 -3.39 32.27 -18.69
CA GLY A 33 -4.06 32.20 -17.39
C GLY A 33 -4.16 30.78 -16.80
N LEU A 34 -3.67 29.76 -17.48
CA LEU A 34 -3.66 28.39 -16.97
C LEU A 34 -2.50 28.16 -16.00
N PRO A 35 -2.73 27.42 -14.91
CA PRO A 35 -1.65 27.05 -13.99
C PRO A 35 -0.77 25.99 -14.63
N ALA A 36 0.55 26.14 -14.50
CA ALA A 36 1.54 25.15 -14.90
C ALA A 36 2.43 24.77 -13.71
N LEU A 37 2.73 23.49 -13.57
CA LEU A 37 3.63 22.96 -12.55
C LEU A 37 5.07 22.97 -13.06
N ILE A 38 6.00 23.36 -12.20
CA ILE A 38 7.43 23.43 -12.52
C ILE A 38 8.14 22.30 -11.80
N TYR A 39 8.78 21.43 -12.58
CA TYR A 39 9.57 20.32 -12.06
C TYR A 39 11.07 20.54 -12.27
N ASN A 40 11.86 20.05 -11.32
CA ASN A 40 13.31 19.97 -11.48
C ASN A 40 13.67 18.72 -12.31
N PRO A 41 14.22 18.90 -13.53
CA PRO A 41 14.52 17.77 -14.41
C PRO A 41 15.61 16.86 -13.85
N VAL A 42 16.57 17.40 -13.08
CA VAL A 42 17.63 16.60 -12.45
C VAL A 42 17.06 15.71 -11.35
N ALA A 43 16.17 16.26 -10.51
CA ALA A 43 15.48 15.47 -9.48
C ALA A 43 14.58 14.39 -10.10
N LEU A 44 13.88 14.70 -11.20
CA LEU A 44 13.07 13.71 -11.93
C LEU A 44 13.96 12.62 -12.57
N ALA A 45 15.09 13.00 -13.15
CA ALA A 45 16.03 12.04 -13.73
C ALA A 45 16.65 11.10 -12.67
N THR A 46 16.88 11.61 -11.46
CA THR A 46 17.40 10.79 -10.36
C THR A 46 16.35 9.82 -9.82
N LEU A 47 15.10 10.27 -9.72
CA LEU A 47 14.01 9.46 -9.16
C LEU A 47 13.40 8.46 -10.15
N TYR A 48 13.31 8.86 -11.43
CA TYR A 48 12.58 8.12 -12.46
C TYR A 48 13.44 7.77 -13.69
N GLY A 49 14.70 8.19 -13.73
CA GLY A 49 15.55 8.15 -14.92
C GLY A 49 15.81 6.75 -15.47
N GLU A 50 15.93 5.74 -14.62
CA GLU A 50 16.09 4.35 -15.05
C GLU A 50 14.82 3.80 -15.70
N GLY A 51 13.66 4.05 -15.09
CA GLY A 51 12.36 3.67 -15.65
C GLY A 51 12.04 4.41 -16.95
N ALA A 52 12.37 5.70 -17.04
CA ALA A 52 12.16 6.50 -18.24
C ALA A 52 13.09 6.06 -19.39
N ARG A 53 14.36 5.72 -19.11
CA ARG A 53 15.30 5.19 -20.11
C ARG A 53 14.83 3.86 -20.67
N ALA A 54 14.33 2.96 -19.84
CA ALA A 54 13.76 1.69 -20.27
C ALA A 54 12.53 1.89 -21.18
N ALA A 55 11.62 2.80 -20.81
CA ALA A 55 10.44 3.13 -21.60
C ALA A 55 10.79 3.80 -22.95
N THR A 56 11.79 4.69 -22.98
CA THR A 56 12.23 5.38 -24.21
C THR A 56 12.98 4.44 -25.15
N ALA A 57 13.81 3.53 -24.61
CA ALA A 57 14.47 2.49 -25.41
C ALA A 57 13.46 1.55 -26.07
N ALA A 58 12.36 1.25 -25.40
CA ALA A 58 11.25 0.48 -25.97
C ALA A 58 10.47 1.24 -27.07
N ALA A 59 10.39 2.58 -26.97
CA ALA A 59 9.65 3.42 -27.92
C ALA A 59 10.45 3.79 -29.17
N LEU A 60 11.80 3.86 -29.12
CA LEU A 60 12.67 4.27 -30.22
C LEU A 60 13.22 3.11 -31.06
N GLY A 61 13.01 1.87 -30.63
CA GLY A 61 13.37 0.65 -31.40
C GLY A 61 12.31 0.31 -32.44
N GLY A 62 12.18 1.13 -33.48
CA GLY A 62 11.32 0.83 -34.63
C GLY A 62 11.85 -0.34 -35.46
N GLY A 63 11.09 -1.42 -35.57
CA GLY A 63 11.21 -2.41 -36.63
C GLY A 63 11.70 -3.79 -36.20
N SER A 64 10.84 -4.61 -35.69
CA SER A 64 10.62 -6.01 -36.04
C SER A 64 9.56 -6.59 -35.09
N ARG A 65 8.48 -7.11 -35.65
CA ARG A 65 7.56 -8.00 -34.93
C ARG A 65 8.34 -9.24 -34.53
N SER A 66 8.84 -9.26 -33.32
CA SER A 66 9.29 -10.47 -32.68
C SER A 66 8.72 -10.40 -31.26
N GLN A 67 7.84 -11.34 -31.03
CA GLN A 67 7.37 -11.82 -29.74
C GLN A 67 7.48 -10.80 -28.59
N ALA A 68 6.32 -10.29 -28.15
CA ALA A 68 6.20 -9.64 -26.88
C ALA A 68 6.83 -10.55 -25.81
N GLN A 69 8.11 -10.37 -25.55
CA GLN A 69 8.69 -10.74 -24.26
C GLN A 69 7.99 -9.85 -23.26
N ALA A 70 7.03 -10.44 -22.57
CA ALA A 70 6.48 -9.87 -21.37
C ALA A 70 7.67 -9.39 -20.53
N THR A 71 7.83 -8.07 -20.40
CA THR A 71 8.67 -7.49 -19.35
C THR A 71 8.26 -8.24 -18.09
N PRO A 72 9.17 -8.89 -17.35
CA PRO A 72 8.77 -9.53 -16.10
C PRO A 72 8.12 -8.42 -15.30
N LEU A 73 6.81 -8.55 -15.06
CA LEU A 73 6.07 -7.74 -14.11
C LEU A 73 6.90 -7.83 -12.83
N GLN A 74 7.60 -6.75 -12.48
CA GLN A 74 8.20 -6.70 -11.15
C GLN A 74 7.04 -6.99 -10.19
N PRO A 75 7.13 -8.04 -9.38
CA PRO A 75 6.04 -8.42 -8.52
C PRO A 75 5.69 -7.17 -7.70
N LEU A 76 4.45 -6.72 -7.82
CA LEU A 76 3.94 -5.61 -7.02
C LEU A 76 4.31 -5.89 -5.56
N ALA A 77 4.83 -4.87 -4.87
CA ALA A 77 5.15 -5.01 -3.46
C ALA A 77 3.97 -5.65 -2.71
N PRO A 78 4.21 -6.60 -1.80
CA PRO A 78 3.15 -7.32 -1.11
C PRO A 78 2.18 -6.36 -0.42
N LEU A 79 0.88 -6.58 -0.60
CA LEU A 79 -0.15 -5.76 0.01
C LEU A 79 -0.48 -6.29 1.40
N VAL A 80 -0.47 -5.40 2.39
CA VAL A 80 -0.94 -5.66 3.77
C VAL A 80 -2.19 -4.84 4.03
N LEU A 81 -3.23 -5.45 4.59
CA LEU A 81 -4.44 -4.74 5.02
C LEU A 81 -4.39 -4.50 6.53
N VAL A 82 -4.56 -3.26 6.96
CA VAL A 82 -4.61 -2.85 8.38
C VAL A 82 -5.99 -2.33 8.71
N VAL A 83 -6.66 -2.99 9.66
CA VAL A 83 -8.01 -2.64 10.14
C VAL A 83 -7.96 -2.30 11.62
N ASP A 84 -8.22 -1.04 11.97
CA ASP A 84 -8.20 -0.53 13.34
C ASP A 84 -9.06 0.74 13.39
N ASP A 85 -9.85 0.97 14.40
CA ASP A 85 -10.71 2.15 14.49
C ASP A 85 -9.92 3.43 14.82
N SER A 86 -8.77 3.31 15.46
CA SER A 86 -7.88 4.43 15.80
C SER A 86 -7.13 4.93 14.56
N LEU A 87 -7.41 6.15 14.13
CA LEU A 87 -6.67 6.81 13.05
C LEU A 87 -5.15 6.88 13.32
N THR A 88 -4.78 7.07 14.59
CA THR A 88 -3.37 7.17 15.00
C THR A 88 -2.67 5.83 14.82
N VAL A 89 -3.26 4.74 15.30
CA VAL A 89 -2.71 3.38 15.17
C VAL A 89 -2.59 3.02 13.68
N ARG A 90 -3.65 3.21 12.90
CA ARG A 90 -3.60 2.96 11.44
C ARG A 90 -2.44 3.68 10.76
N ARG A 91 -2.25 4.98 11.04
CA ARG A 91 -1.16 5.77 10.42
C ARG A 91 0.23 5.35 10.85
N ILE A 92 0.41 4.99 12.12
CA ILE A 92 1.69 4.51 12.64
C ILE A 92 2.04 3.17 11.98
N THR A 93 1.11 2.21 12.00
CA THR A 93 1.30 0.89 11.41
C THR A 93 1.50 0.98 9.89
N GLN A 94 0.73 1.83 9.20
CA GLN A 94 0.91 2.08 7.77
C GLN A 94 2.33 2.57 7.45
N ARG A 95 2.82 3.61 8.14
CA ARG A 95 4.16 4.16 7.92
C ARG A 95 5.27 3.16 8.23
N LEU A 96 5.08 2.36 9.28
CA LEU A 96 6.02 1.30 9.65
C LEU A 96 6.16 0.29 8.50
N LEU A 97 5.06 -0.21 7.98
CA LEU A 97 5.05 -1.21 6.91
C LEU A 97 5.51 -0.64 5.56
N GLU A 98 5.10 0.60 5.22
CA GLU A 98 5.57 1.27 3.99
C GLU A 98 7.09 1.50 4.00
N ARG A 99 7.69 1.80 5.16
CA ARG A 99 9.14 1.93 5.32
C ARG A 99 9.87 0.61 5.00
N GLU A 100 9.25 -0.52 5.29
CA GLU A 100 9.77 -1.86 5.00
C GLU A 100 9.44 -2.35 3.58
N GLY A 101 8.85 -1.48 2.74
CA GLY A 101 8.59 -1.75 1.33
C GLY A 101 7.28 -2.46 1.03
N TYR A 102 6.35 -2.55 1.98
CA TYR A 102 5.00 -3.09 1.75
C TYR A 102 4.07 -2.04 1.16
N ARG A 103 3.13 -2.49 0.33
CA ARG A 103 1.92 -1.72 0.02
C ARG A 103 0.95 -1.89 1.17
N VAL A 104 0.29 -0.81 1.59
CA VAL A 104 -0.63 -0.88 2.73
C VAL A 104 -2.00 -0.30 2.36
N ALA A 105 -3.03 -1.13 2.49
CA ALA A 105 -4.41 -0.67 2.53
C ALA A 105 -4.84 -0.50 3.99
N VAL A 106 -5.66 0.50 4.26
CA VAL A 106 -6.18 0.76 5.61
C VAL A 106 -7.69 0.78 5.62
N ALA A 107 -8.28 0.26 6.70
CA ALA A 107 -9.71 0.28 6.93
C ALA A 107 -10.00 0.70 8.39
N LYS A 108 -11.14 1.36 8.61
CA LYS A 108 -11.51 1.93 9.91
C LYS A 108 -12.36 1.02 10.79
N ASP A 109 -12.87 -0.06 10.23
CA ASP A 109 -13.68 -1.09 10.90
C ASP A 109 -13.82 -2.33 10.00
N GLY A 110 -14.48 -3.36 10.50
CA GLY A 110 -14.65 -4.62 9.78
C GLY A 110 -15.42 -4.51 8.47
N LEU A 111 -16.41 -3.61 8.34
CA LEU A 111 -17.15 -3.42 7.08
C LEU A 111 -16.27 -2.82 5.99
N ASP A 112 -15.53 -1.75 6.30
CA ASP A 112 -14.54 -1.15 5.39
C ASP A 112 -13.43 -2.17 5.06
N GLY A 113 -13.06 -3.04 6.01
CA GLY A 113 -12.14 -4.15 5.82
C GLY A 113 -12.62 -5.14 4.77
N LEU A 114 -13.88 -5.58 4.83
CA LEU A 114 -14.47 -6.46 3.82
C LEU A 114 -14.51 -5.83 2.42
N GLU A 115 -14.81 -4.54 2.32
CA GLU A 115 -14.79 -3.81 1.04
C GLU A 115 -13.38 -3.82 0.43
N LYS A 116 -12.33 -3.61 1.25
CA LYS A 116 -10.93 -3.67 0.79
C LYS A 116 -10.53 -5.08 0.36
N LEU A 117 -10.91 -6.11 1.12
CA LEU A 117 -10.66 -7.51 0.80
C LEU A 117 -11.34 -7.95 -0.51
N ALA A 118 -12.52 -7.41 -0.80
CA ALA A 118 -13.23 -7.67 -2.06
C ALA A 118 -12.53 -7.01 -3.26
N ALA A 119 -11.88 -5.86 -3.05
CA ALA A 119 -11.19 -5.12 -4.11
C ALA A 119 -9.83 -5.72 -4.47
N GLU A 120 -9.02 -6.07 -3.47
CA GLU A 120 -7.69 -6.66 -3.67
C GLU A 120 -7.33 -7.56 -2.49
N ARG A 121 -6.88 -8.80 -2.78
CA ARG A 121 -6.46 -9.75 -1.75
C ARG A 121 -5.07 -9.38 -1.22
N PRO A 122 -4.91 -9.08 0.09
CA PRO A 122 -3.60 -8.86 0.70
C PRO A 122 -2.87 -10.18 0.96
N VAL A 123 -1.57 -10.11 1.30
CA VAL A 123 -0.79 -11.26 1.77
C VAL A 123 -1.06 -11.59 3.24
N VAL A 124 -1.51 -10.59 4.01
CA VAL A 124 -1.87 -10.74 5.43
C VAL A 124 -2.83 -9.62 5.84
N LEU A 125 -3.76 -9.97 6.73
CA LEU A 125 -4.67 -9.05 7.41
C LEU A 125 -4.17 -8.78 8.83
N LEU A 126 -4.00 -7.49 9.18
CA LEU A 126 -3.80 -7.02 10.56
C LEU A 126 -5.10 -6.40 11.03
N THR A 127 -5.69 -6.87 12.13
CA THR A 127 -6.98 -6.36 12.62
C THR A 127 -6.99 -6.17 14.12
N ASP A 128 -7.56 -5.05 14.60
CA ASP A 128 -7.98 -4.96 16.00
C ASP A 128 -9.25 -5.80 16.22
N ILE A 129 -9.55 -6.09 17.48
CA ILE A 129 -10.79 -6.73 17.89
C ILE A 129 -11.87 -5.66 18.11
N GLU A 130 -11.57 -4.61 18.87
CA GLU A 130 -12.54 -3.62 19.32
C GLU A 130 -12.72 -2.52 18.28
N MET A 131 -13.71 -2.67 17.42
CA MET A 131 -14.03 -1.69 16.39
C MET A 131 -15.56 -1.48 16.32
N PRO A 132 -16.01 -0.26 15.94
CA PRO A 132 -17.44 0.01 15.77
C PRO A 132 -17.99 -0.74 14.54
N ARG A 133 -19.30 -0.92 14.48
CA ARG A 133 -20.08 -1.53 13.39
C ARG A 133 -19.83 -3.02 13.18
N MET A 134 -18.60 -3.43 12.99
CA MET A 134 -18.18 -4.82 12.84
C MET A 134 -16.83 -4.98 13.53
N ASP A 135 -16.77 -5.83 14.53
CA ASP A 135 -15.55 -6.13 15.28
C ASP A 135 -14.60 -7.05 14.51
N GLY A 136 -13.37 -7.26 15.04
CA GLY A 136 -12.35 -8.07 14.37
C GLY A 136 -12.71 -9.56 14.31
N PHE A 137 -13.46 -10.08 15.26
CA PHE A 137 -13.91 -11.47 15.23
C PHE A 137 -14.96 -11.69 14.15
N ASP A 138 -15.93 -10.78 14.03
CA ASP A 138 -16.94 -10.82 13.01
C ASP A 138 -16.34 -10.64 11.60
N LEU A 139 -15.34 -9.76 11.47
CA LEU A 139 -14.59 -9.61 10.22
C LEU A 139 -13.95 -10.93 9.80
N VAL A 140 -13.22 -11.61 10.70
CA VAL A 140 -12.57 -12.90 10.40
C VAL A 140 -13.61 -13.97 10.10
N ARG A 141 -14.70 -14.06 10.86
CA ARG A 141 -15.76 -15.01 10.60
C ARG A 141 -16.35 -14.84 9.20
N ASN A 142 -16.69 -13.61 8.81
CA ASN A 142 -17.20 -13.32 7.46
C ASN A 142 -16.17 -13.65 6.37
N MET A 143 -14.91 -13.29 6.59
CA MET A 143 -13.82 -13.58 5.66
C MET A 143 -13.64 -15.10 5.44
N ARG A 144 -13.72 -15.92 6.49
CA ARG A 144 -13.59 -17.39 6.40
C ARG A 144 -14.73 -18.06 5.63
N THR A 145 -15.87 -17.37 5.42
CA THR A 145 -16.95 -17.89 4.57
C THR A 145 -16.71 -17.69 3.07
N ASP A 146 -15.81 -16.79 2.68
CA ASP A 146 -15.42 -16.58 1.27
C ASP A 146 -14.26 -17.52 0.91
N PRO A 147 -14.44 -18.48 -0.03
CA PRO A 147 -13.39 -19.42 -0.42
C PRO A 147 -12.10 -18.76 -0.90
N ARG A 148 -12.16 -17.51 -1.42
CA ARG A 148 -11.00 -16.75 -1.89
C ARG A 148 -10.17 -16.20 -0.74
N LEU A 149 -10.74 -16.08 0.46
CA LEU A 149 -10.14 -15.46 1.64
C LEU A 149 -9.98 -16.46 2.81
N ALA A 150 -10.51 -17.68 2.67
CA ALA A 150 -10.54 -18.67 3.75
C ALA A 150 -9.14 -19.04 4.28
N ASP A 151 -8.12 -18.97 3.44
CA ASP A 151 -6.70 -19.26 3.75
C ASP A 151 -5.86 -18.00 3.97
N LEU A 152 -6.48 -16.79 3.96
CA LEU A 152 -5.75 -15.54 4.17
C LEU A 152 -5.23 -15.47 5.61
N PRO A 153 -3.89 -15.29 5.81
CA PRO A 153 -3.31 -15.15 7.14
C PRO A 153 -3.85 -13.93 7.89
N VAL A 154 -4.14 -14.11 9.18
CA VAL A 154 -4.68 -13.07 10.05
C VAL A 154 -3.82 -12.91 11.30
N ILE A 155 -3.43 -11.68 11.58
CA ILE A 155 -2.78 -11.26 12.82
C ILE A 155 -3.74 -10.33 13.56
N MET A 156 -4.24 -10.75 14.71
CA MET A 156 -5.02 -9.87 15.61
C MET A 156 -4.10 -9.07 16.51
N ILE A 157 -4.33 -7.76 16.59
CA ILE A 157 -3.53 -6.81 17.39
C ILE A 157 -4.48 -6.05 18.30
N THR A 158 -4.48 -6.35 19.61
CA THR A 158 -5.52 -5.86 20.50
C THR A 158 -5.04 -5.63 21.92
N SER A 159 -5.76 -4.78 22.68
CA SER A 159 -5.59 -4.61 24.13
C SER A 159 -6.21 -5.75 24.95
N ARG A 160 -7.03 -6.60 24.35
CA ARG A 160 -7.69 -7.74 25.03
C ARG A 160 -6.78 -8.97 25.05
N ILE A 161 -5.99 -9.11 26.12
CA ILE A 161 -5.00 -10.20 26.26
C ILE A 161 -5.54 -11.43 27.01
N ALA A 162 -6.80 -11.43 27.46
CA ALA A 162 -7.38 -12.54 28.23
C ALA A 162 -7.40 -13.85 27.40
N GLN A 163 -7.09 -14.97 28.05
CA GLN A 163 -6.98 -16.29 27.38
C GLN A 163 -8.21 -16.66 26.57
N LYS A 164 -9.40 -16.40 27.10
CA LYS A 164 -10.68 -16.67 26.39
C LYS A 164 -10.77 -16.01 24.99
N HIS A 165 -10.15 -14.83 24.81
CA HIS A 165 -10.15 -14.16 23.50
C HIS A 165 -9.14 -14.77 22.54
N ARG A 166 -8.02 -15.27 23.08
CA ARG A 166 -7.02 -16.01 22.29
C ARG A 166 -7.58 -17.36 21.82
N ASP A 167 -8.27 -18.07 22.71
CA ASP A 167 -8.89 -19.35 22.39
C ASP A 167 -9.95 -19.18 21.31
N TYR A 168 -10.79 -18.17 21.44
CA TYR A 168 -11.80 -17.85 20.44
C TYR A 168 -11.21 -17.39 19.10
N ALA A 169 -10.13 -16.60 19.11
CA ALA A 169 -9.40 -16.25 17.91
C ALA A 169 -8.84 -17.49 17.20
N ALA A 170 -8.28 -18.44 17.96
CA ALA A 170 -7.75 -19.69 17.41
C ALA A 170 -8.86 -20.55 16.78
N GLU A 171 -10.05 -20.64 17.40
CA GLU A 171 -11.23 -21.33 16.84
C GLU A 171 -11.68 -20.71 15.50
N LEU A 172 -11.52 -19.39 15.33
CA LEU A 172 -11.83 -18.68 14.09
C LEU A 172 -10.73 -18.81 13.03
N GLY A 173 -9.62 -19.48 13.34
CA GLY A 173 -8.49 -19.63 12.43
C GLY A 173 -7.63 -18.37 12.31
N VAL A 174 -7.47 -17.62 13.40
CA VAL A 174 -6.49 -16.52 13.47
C VAL A 174 -5.11 -17.11 13.68
N ASP A 175 -4.15 -16.71 12.86
CA ASP A 175 -2.80 -17.29 12.84
C ASP A 175 -1.93 -16.75 13.97
N HIS A 176 -2.06 -15.45 14.29
CA HIS A 176 -1.28 -14.80 15.36
C HIS A 176 -2.13 -13.82 16.16
N TYR A 177 -1.78 -13.70 17.43
CA TYR A 177 -2.45 -12.81 18.38
C TYR A 177 -1.42 -11.98 19.14
N LEU A 178 -1.37 -10.66 18.87
CA LEU A 178 -0.46 -9.71 19.49
C LEU A 178 -1.22 -8.84 20.51
N GLY A 179 -0.68 -8.74 21.71
CA GLY A 179 -1.19 -7.80 22.73
C GLY A 179 -0.60 -6.40 22.56
N LYS A 180 -1.43 -5.36 22.60
CA LYS A 180 -0.95 -3.96 22.65
C LYS A 180 -0.47 -3.66 24.09
N PRO A 181 0.72 -3.02 24.30
CA PRO A 181 1.71 -2.65 23.30
C PRO A 181 2.56 -3.84 22.79
N TYR A 182 2.94 -3.82 21.54
CA TYR A 182 3.80 -4.84 20.89
C TYR A 182 5.08 -4.19 20.37
N ALA A 183 6.14 -5.00 20.17
CA ALA A 183 7.37 -4.54 19.55
C ALA A 183 7.21 -4.44 18.00
N GLU A 184 7.75 -3.36 17.40
CA GLU A 184 7.70 -3.18 15.94
C GLU A 184 8.35 -4.35 15.21
N ASP A 185 9.51 -4.83 15.69
CA ASP A 185 10.25 -5.96 15.12
C ASP A 185 9.45 -7.27 15.15
N GLU A 186 8.63 -7.48 16.19
CA GLU A 186 7.76 -8.65 16.31
C GLU A 186 6.68 -8.62 15.21
N LEU A 187 6.00 -7.49 15.03
CA LEU A 187 5.01 -7.32 13.99
C LEU A 187 5.63 -7.48 12.59
N LEU A 188 6.76 -6.83 12.33
CA LEU A 188 7.46 -6.90 11.05
C LEU A 188 7.92 -8.33 10.74
N GLY A 189 8.42 -9.06 11.74
CA GLY A 189 8.81 -10.46 11.60
C GLY A 189 7.65 -11.36 11.19
N LEU A 190 6.46 -11.15 11.78
CA LEU A 190 5.25 -11.89 11.42
C LEU A 190 4.78 -11.54 9.99
N VAL A 191 4.72 -10.26 9.63
CA VAL A 191 4.32 -9.83 8.28
C VAL A 191 5.28 -10.38 7.22
N ALA A 192 6.60 -10.31 7.46
CA ALA A 192 7.61 -10.81 6.54
C ALA A 192 7.49 -12.33 6.29
N ARG A 193 7.05 -13.10 7.29
CA ARG A 193 6.80 -14.54 7.15
C ARG A 193 5.74 -14.84 6.10
N TYR A 194 4.66 -14.06 6.06
CA TYR A 194 3.57 -14.25 5.10
C TYR A 194 3.85 -13.62 3.74
N ALA A 195 4.58 -12.49 3.71
CA ALA A 195 4.95 -11.83 2.46
C ALA A 195 5.94 -12.64 1.61
N ARG A 196 6.74 -13.53 2.21
CA ARG A 196 7.71 -14.42 1.52
C ARG A 196 7.12 -15.76 1.11
N ALA A 197 5.98 -16.15 1.63
CA ALA A 197 5.32 -17.36 1.20
C ALA A 197 4.83 -17.19 -0.25
N PRO A 198 5.16 -18.11 -1.19
CA PRO A 198 4.57 -18.04 -2.52
C PRO A 198 3.05 -18.13 -2.36
N LEU A 199 2.31 -17.18 -2.97
CA LEU A 199 0.87 -17.26 -3.08
C LEU A 199 0.53 -18.64 -3.64
N ALA A 200 -0.13 -19.48 -2.85
CA ALA A 200 -0.63 -20.76 -3.34
C ALA A 200 -1.59 -20.45 -4.50
N VAL A 201 -1.13 -20.71 -5.73
CA VAL A 201 -1.98 -20.61 -6.91
C VAL A 201 -3.02 -21.72 -6.73
N ALA A 202 -4.25 -21.33 -6.42
CA ALA A 202 -5.37 -22.26 -6.44
C ALA A 202 -5.48 -22.82 -7.87
N ALA A 203 -5.30 -24.11 -7.98
CA ALA A 203 -5.46 -24.89 -9.21
C ALA A 203 -6.94 -25.05 -9.56
#